data_be46ec1697ea16ea2a8de42c93503829
#
_entry.id   be46ec1697ea16ea2a8de42c93503829
#
_cell.length_a   1.000
_cell.length_b   1.000
_cell.length_c   1.000
_cell.angle_alpha   90.00
_cell.angle_beta   90.00
_cell.angle_gamma   90.00
#
_symmetry.space_group_name_H-M   'P 1'
#
loop_
_entity.id
_entity.type
_entity.pdbx_description
1 polymer ?
#
loop_
_entity_poly.entity_id
_entity_poly.type
_entity_poly.pdbx_seq_one_letter_code
_entity_poly.pdbx_strand_id
1 'polypeptide(L)'
;VQCANRNFVALLKQITPSLVLIDGLYGMEGKGPIKGSPVFHGFAVASEDAVAADALATHVMGFNPDDVPYLELAFHAGLGNNRWQNVIGIDPQTVKFPYRPHPLFQRQRKYRERLRPAGPVPQAPASPPLHEGNPEAKD
;
A
#
# COMPACT_ATOMS: atom_id res chain seq x y z
N VAL A 1 -10.47 -11.73 10.42
CA VAL A 1 -10.15 -10.51 9.66
C VAL A 1 -9.70 -9.38 10.58
N GLN A 2 -10.37 -9.13 11.72
CA GLN A 2 -10.01 -8.04 12.64
C GLN A 2 -8.62 -8.23 13.26
N CYS A 3 -8.30 -9.45 13.72
CA CYS A 3 -7.00 -9.77 14.31
C CYS A 3 -5.86 -9.60 13.28
N ALA A 4 -6.05 -10.03 12.04
CA ALA A 4 -5.01 -9.96 11.02
C ALA A 4 -4.54 -8.52 10.75
N ASN A 5 -5.46 -7.57 10.56
CA ASN A 5 -5.08 -6.17 10.32
C ASN A 5 -4.25 -5.57 11.48
N ARG A 6 -4.63 -5.88 12.73
CA ARG A 6 -3.87 -5.42 13.91
C ARG A 6 -2.52 -6.14 14.03
N ASN A 7 -2.47 -7.42 13.68
CA ASN A 7 -1.22 -8.19 13.73
C ASN A 7 -0.22 -7.69 12.68
N PHE A 8 -0.66 -7.31 11.48
CA PHE A 8 0.21 -6.68 10.48
C PHE A 8 0.82 -5.38 11.02
N VAL A 9 0.01 -4.51 11.63
CA VAL A 9 0.52 -3.26 12.22
C VAL A 9 1.45 -3.54 13.40
N ALA A 10 1.14 -4.51 14.25
CA ALA A 10 2.01 -4.90 15.36
C ALA A 10 3.36 -5.46 14.87
N LEU A 11 3.34 -6.24 13.79
CA LEU A 11 4.56 -6.76 13.16
C LEU A 11 5.40 -5.63 12.55
N LEU A 12 4.77 -4.72 11.81
CA LEU A 12 5.45 -3.58 11.18
C LEU A 12 6.11 -2.65 12.21
N LYS A 13 5.56 -2.55 13.42
CA LYS A 13 6.20 -1.81 14.54
C LYS A 13 7.52 -2.43 15.01
N GLN A 14 7.66 -3.73 14.85
CA GLN A 14 8.85 -4.48 15.31
C GLN A 14 9.87 -4.68 14.19
N ILE A 15 9.39 -4.84 12.97
CA ILE A 15 10.21 -5.12 11.79
C ILE A 15 9.85 -4.08 10.73
N THR A 16 10.72 -3.06 10.60
CA THR A 16 10.57 -2.04 9.55
C THR A 16 11.50 -2.39 8.38
N PRO A 17 10.99 -2.82 7.23
CA PRO A 17 11.82 -3.07 6.06
C PRO A 17 12.53 -1.79 5.61
N SER A 18 13.80 -1.89 5.21
CA SER A 18 14.52 -0.77 4.60
C SER A 18 14.18 -0.58 3.13
N LEU A 19 13.70 -1.64 2.49
CA LEU A 19 13.25 -1.63 1.10
C LEU A 19 12.14 -2.66 0.93
N VAL A 20 11.09 -2.27 0.25
CA VAL A 20 9.97 -3.13 -0.16
C VAL A 20 9.92 -3.19 -1.67
N LEU A 21 9.79 -4.38 -2.21
CA LEU A 21 9.56 -4.62 -3.62
C LEU A 21 8.27 -5.43 -3.80
N ILE A 22 7.31 -4.89 -4.53
CA ILE A 22 6.07 -5.58 -4.88
C ILE A 22 6.17 -6.01 -6.34
N ASP A 23 6.14 -7.32 -6.57
CA ASP A 23 5.97 -7.89 -7.91
C ASP A 23 4.49 -7.82 -8.30
N GLY A 24 4.20 -7.01 -9.31
CA GLY A 24 2.88 -6.84 -9.90
C GLY A 24 2.81 -7.42 -11.32
N LEU A 25 3.70 -8.33 -11.72
CA LEU A 25 3.66 -8.95 -13.05
C LEU A 25 2.35 -9.70 -13.26
N TYR A 26 2.00 -10.58 -12.31
CA TYR A 26 0.71 -11.25 -12.25
C TYR A 26 0.04 -11.00 -10.90
N GLY A 27 -1.16 -10.46 -10.94
CA GLY A 27 -2.03 -10.36 -9.79
C GLY A 27 -3.13 -11.40 -9.82
N MET A 28 -3.94 -11.44 -8.76
CA MET A 28 -5.11 -12.30 -8.66
C MET A 28 -6.32 -11.51 -8.23
N GLU A 29 -7.41 -11.66 -8.94
CA GLU A 29 -8.67 -11.00 -8.61
C GLU A 29 -9.76 -11.99 -8.15
N GLY A 30 -10.80 -11.48 -7.50
CA GLY A 30 -11.96 -12.26 -7.08
C GLY A 30 -11.72 -13.11 -5.82
N LYS A 31 -11.95 -14.40 -5.89
CA LYS A 31 -11.89 -15.32 -4.72
C LYS A 31 -10.48 -15.83 -4.44
N GLY A 32 -9.47 -14.95 -4.43
CA GLY A 32 -8.12 -15.30 -3.99
C GLY A 32 -8.08 -15.80 -2.53
N PRO A 33 -6.99 -16.45 -2.10
CA PRO A 33 -5.78 -16.76 -2.87
C PRO A 33 -5.87 -18.07 -3.69
N ILE A 34 -6.94 -18.87 -3.57
CA ILE A 34 -7.00 -20.21 -4.16
C ILE A 34 -7.91 -20.27 -5.40
N LYS A 35 -9.04 -19.56 -5.37
CA LYS A 35 -10.10 -19.62 -6.39
C LYS A 35 -10.27 -18.28 -7.13
N GLY A 36 -9.22 -17.46 -7.18
CA GLY A 36 -9.21 -16.23 -7.95
C GLY A 36 -8.83 -16.46 -9.41
N SER A 37 -8.97 -15.43 -10.22
CA SER A 37 -8.54 -15.41 -11.62
C SER A 37 -7.22 -14.66 -11.74
N PRO A 38 -6.21 -15.15 -12.49
CA PRO A 38 -4.98 -14.42 -12.72
C PRO A 38 -5.23 -13.21 -13.62
N VAL A 39 -4.51 -12.13 -13.35
CA VAL A 39 -4.50 -10.90 -14.15
C VAL A 39 -3.04 -10.56 -14.45
N PHE A 40 -2.69 -10.49 -15.74
CA PHE A 40 -1.41 -9.93 -16.14
C PHE A 40 -1.50 -8.40 -16.03
N HIS A 41 -0.68 -7.81 -15.16
CA HIS A 41 -0.68 -6.36 -14.94
C HIS A 41 0.62 -5.71 -15.40
N GLY A 42 1.76 -6.38 -15.24
CA GLY A 42 3.02 -6.00 -15.86
C GLY A 42 3.73 -4.81 -15.21
N PHE A 43 3.62 -4.63 -13.89
CA PHE A 43 4.32 -3.58 -13.15
C PHE A 43 5.07 -4.12 -11.94
N ALA A 44 5.92 -3.28 -11.35
CA ALA A 44 6.51 -3.49 -10.04
C ALA A 44 6.53 -2.17 -9.27
N VAL A 45 6.48 -2.26 -7.95
CA VAL A 45 6.61 -1.11 -7.04
C VAL A 45 7.79 -1.33 -6.13
N ALA A 46 8.66 -0.32 -6.00
CA ALA A 46 9.72 -0.29 -4.99
C ALA A 46 9.57 0.94 -4.11
N SER A 47 9.77 0.80 -2.80
CA SER A 47 9.68 1.90 -1.84
C SER A 47 10.45 1.59 -0.56
N GLU A 48 10.98 2.61 0.08
CA GLU A 48 11.50 2.54 1.45
C GLU A 48 10.38 2.60 2.50
N ASP A 49 9.18 3.01 2.10
CA ASP A 49 7.96 3.02 2.94
C ASP A 49 7.02 1.88 2.52
N ALA A 50 6.91 0.87 3.37
CA ALA A 50 6.07 -0.30 3.13
C ALA A 50 4.58 0.05 3.00
N VAL A 51 4.11 1.04 3.76
CA VAL A 51 2.71 1.48 3.72
C VAL A 51 2.41 2.21 2.42
N ALA A 52 3.36 3.04 1.96
CA ALA A 52 3.24 3.74 0.68
C ALA A 52 3.28 2.78 -0.51
N ALA A 53 4.15 1.76 -0.47
CA ALA A 53 4.20 0.72 -1.50
C ALA A 53 2.85 0.00 -1.65
N ASP A 54 2.29 -0.46 -0.53
CA ASP A 54 1.00 -1.16 -0.51
C ASP A 54 -0.17 -0.24 -0.89
N ALA A 55 -0.12 1.03 -0.48
CA ALA A 55 -1.13 2.02 -0.86
C ALA A 55 -1.10 2.29 -2.37
N LEU A 56 0.08 2.44 -2.96
CA LEU A 56 0.25 2.62 -4.39
C LEU A 56 -0.23 1.39 -5.16
N ALA A 57 0.19 0.17 -4.76
CA ALA A 57 -0.26 -1.07 -5.38
C ALA A 57 -1.79 -1.21 -5.30
N THR A 58 -2.38 -0.90 -4.14
CA THR A 58 -3.83 -0.89 -3.94
C THR A 58 -4.53 0.06 -4.92
N HIS A 59 -3.98 1.26 -5.11
CA HIS A 59 -4.53 2.25 -6.04
C HIS A 59 -4.46 1.76 -7.49
N VAL A 60 -3.31 1.22 -7.90
CA VAL A 60 -3.10 0.68 -9.26
C VAL A 60 -4.03 -0.50 -9.54
N MET A 61 -4.36 -1.31 -8.54
CA MET A 61 -5.39 -2.35 -8.62
C MET A 61 -6.84 -1.80 -8.66
N GLY A 62 -7.02 -0.49 -8.65
CA GLY A 62 -8.34 0.15 -8.74
C GLY A 62 -9.11 0.25 -7.43
N PHE A 63 -8.49 -0.04 -6.29
CA PHE A 63 -9.09 0.13 -4.97
C PHE A 63 -8.69 1.47 -4.34
N ASN A 64 -9.49 1.92 -3.39
CA ASN A 64 -9.10 3.04 -2.54
C ASN A 64 -8.24 2.51 -1.37
N PRO A 65 -6.99 2.97 -1.19
CA PRO A 65 -6.14 2.58 -0.06
C PRO A 65 -6.81 2.80 1.30
N ASP A 66 -7.63 3.85 1.41
CA ASP A 66 -8.40 4.12 2.61
C ASP A 66 -9.43 3.01 2.94
N ASP A 67 -9.83 2.19 2.00
CA ASP A 67 -10.73 1.06 2.23
C ASP A 67 -10.01 -0.19 2.74
N VAL A 68 -8.68 -0.14 2.86
CA VAL A 68 -7.84 -1.24 3.35
C VAL A 68 -7.48 -1.00 4.83
N PRO A 69 -8.08 -1.75 5.78
CA PRO A 69 -8.01 -1.39 7.20
C PRO A 69 -6.60 -1.35 7.79
N TYR A 70 -5.67 -2.23 7.36
CA TYR A 70 -4.32 -2.21 7.92
C TYR A 70 -3.50 -1.00 7.45
N LEU A 71 -3.75 -0.49 6.23
CA LEU A 71 -3.10 0.72 5.73
C LEU A 71 -3.52 1.95 6.56
N GLU A 72 -4.80 2.08 6.83
CA GLU A 72 -5.33 3.15 7.69
C GLU A 72 -4.77 3.06 9.11
N LEU A 73 -4.74 1.86 9.70
CA LEU A 73 -4.17 1.63 11.03
C LEU A 73 -2.66 1.94 11.08
N ALA A 74 -1.90 1.53 10.07
CA ALA A 74 -0.45 1.79 9.98
C ALA A 74 -0.17 3.28 9.84
N PHE A 75 -0.92 3.98 8.99
CA PHE A 75 -0.83 5.43 8.83
C PHE A 75 -1.10 6.17 10.16
N HIS A 76 -2.20 5.86 10.84
CA HIS A 76 -2.51 6.47 12.13
C HIS A 76 -1.50 6.13 13.25
N ALA A 77 -0.81 5.01 13.11
CA ALA A 77 0.28 4.63 14.01
C ALA A 77 1.63 5.29 13.68
N GLY A 78 1.69 6.11 12.61
CA GLY A 78 2.93 6.78 12.17
C GLY A 78 3.97 5.83 11.57
N LEU A 79 3.53 4.68 11.01
CA LEU A 79 4.42 3.63 10.49
C LEU A 79 4.67 3.76 8.97
N GLY A 80 4.13 4.76 8.33
CA GLY A 80 4.29 5.06 6.91
C GLY A 80 3.11 5.86 6.37
N ASN A 81 3.15 6.15 5.07
CA ASN A 81 2.19 7.02 4.40
C ASN A 81 1.22 6.21 3.51
N ASN A 82 -0.06 6.15 3.87
CA ASN A 82 -1.07 5.51 3.03
C ASN A 82 -1.54 6.41 1.86
N ARG A 83 -0.99 7.63 1.76
CA ARG A 83 -1.19 8.58 0.67
C ARG A 83 0.12 8.71 -0.10
N TRP A 84 0.38 7.75 -0.96
CA TRP A 84 1.58 7.72 -1.78
C TRP A 84 1.79 9.06 -2.51
N GLN A 85 3.03 9.54 -2.51
CA GLN A 85 3.45 10.79 -3.13
C GLN A 85 4.83 10.60 -3.79
N ASN A 86 5.22 11.50 -4.67
CA ASN A 86 6.55 11.51 -5.29
C ASN A 86 6.89 10.19 -6.00
N VAL A 87 5.95 9.65 -6.78
CA VAL A 87 6.21 8.45 -7.58
C VAL A 87 7.17 8.80 -8.70
N ILE A 88 8.25 8.02 -8.79
CA ILE A 88 9.24 8.10 -9.87
C ILE A 88 8.98 6.94 -10.84
N GLY A 89 9.03 7.22 -12.13
CA GLY A 89 8.83 6.23 -13.18
C GLY A 89 7.47 6.38 -13.86
N ILE A 90 6.71 5.30 -13.95
CA ILE A 90 5.44 5.28 -14.68
C ILE A 90 4.35 5.98 -13.86
N ASP A 91 3.56 6.84 -14.50
CA ASP A 91 2.38 7.44 -13.85
C ASP A 91 1.39 6.34 -13.44
N PRO A 92 1.07 6.23 -12.14
CA PRO A 92 0.15 5.23 -11.62
C PRO A 92 -1.23 5.22 -12.28
N GLN A 93 -1.68 6.36 -12.81
CA GLN A 93 -2.97 6.44 -13.50
C GLN A 93 -2.96 5.70 -14.83
N THR A 94 -1.81 5.66 -15.53
CA THR A 94 -1.69 5.00 -16.83
C THR A 94 -1.69 3.48 -16.72
N VAL A 95 -1.27 2.94 -15.58
CA VAL A 95 -1.21 1.49 -15.31
C VAL A 95 -2.36 1.01 -14.43
N LYS A 96 -3.29 1.88 -14.08
CA LYS A 96 -4.42 1.53 -13.23
C LYS A 96 -5.36 0.55 -13.93
N PHE A 97 -5.59 -0.60 -13.30
CA PHE A 97 -6.49 -1.64 -13.78
C PHE A 97 -7.47 -2.06 -12.68
N PRO A 98 -8.80 -1.96 -12.89
CA PRO A 98 -9.78 -2.27 -11.85
C PRO A 98 -9.92 -3.77 -11.64
N TYR A 99 -9.31 -4.28 -10.59
CA TYR A 99 -9.46 -5.67 -10.16
C TYR A 99 -10.85 -5.94 -9.62
N ARG A 100 -11.37 -7.12 -9.89
CA ARG A 100 -12.61 -7.60 -9.31
C ARG A 100 -12.39 -7.91 -7.83
N PRO A 101 -13.11 -7.25 -6.90
CA PRO A 101 -12.88 -7.42 -5.47
C PRO A 101 -13.30 -8.82 -4.98
N HIS A 102 -12.66 -9.27 -3.89
CA HIS A 102 -13.14 -10.44 -3.18
C HIS A 102 -14.55 -10.19 -2.60
N PRO A 103 -15.48 -11.18 -2.60
CA PRO A 103 -16.85 -10.99 -2.09
C PRO A 103 -16.94 -10.46 -0.66
N LEU A 104 -15.91 -10.72 0.16
CA LEU A 104 -15.85 -10.20 1.54
C LEU A 104 -15.32 -8.76 1.65
N PHE A 105 -14.90 -8.13 0.55
CA PHE A 105 -14.30 -6.80 0.57
C PHE A 105 -15.26 -5.74 1.17
N GLN A 106 -16.54 -5.81 0.87
CA GLN A 106 -17.54 -4.89 1.44
C GLN A 106 -17.65 -5.00 2.97
N ARG A 107 -17.40 -6.20 3.53
CA ARG A 107 -17.35 -6.37 5.00
C ARG A 107 -16.10 -5.72 5.60
N GLN A 108 -14.99 -5.70 4.88
CA GLN A 108 -13.75 -5.02 5.29
C GLN A 108 -13.94 -3.50 5.27
N ARG A 109 -14.58 -2.95 4.25
CA ARG A 109 -14.91 -1.51 4.17
C ARG A 109 -15.75 -1.05 5.36
N LYS A 110 -16.81 -1.77 5.70
CA LYS A 110 -17.66 -1.45 6.88
C LYS A 110 -16.88 -1.53 8.19
N TYR A 111 -15.86 -2.37 8.25
CA TYR A 111 -15.03 -2.48 9.43
C TYR A 111 -14.09 -1.28 9.62
N ARG A 112 -13.59 -0.68 8.56
CA ARG A 112 -12.82 0.57 8.59
C ARG A 112 -13.53 1.67 9.38
N GLU A 113 -14.83 1.87 9.15
CA GLU A 113 -15.62 2.91 9.84
C GLU A 113 -15.57 2.79 11.37
N ARG A 114 -15.38 1.57 11.87
CA ARG A 114 -15.25 1.28 13.31
C ARG A 114 -13.83 1.44 13.85
N LEU A 115 -12.84 1.51 12.98
CA LEU A 115 -11.42 1.60 13.35
C LEU A 115 -10.91 3.04 13.32
N ARG A 116 -11.62 3.95 12.70
CA ARG A 116 -11.22 5.35 12.64
C ARG A 116 -11.05 5.90 14.05
N PRO A 117 -9.83 6.33 14.44
CA PRO A 117 -9.66 7.04 15.72
C PRO A 117 -10.51 8.31 15.70
N ALA A 118 -11.14 8.62 16.83
CA ALA A 118 -11.78 9.91 17.04
C ALA A 118 -10.69 10.96 17.24
N GLY A 119 -10.17 11.54 16.17
CA GLY A 119 -9.14 12.57 16.24
C GLY A 119 -8.69 13.07 14.87
N PRO A 120 -7.92 14.17 14.82
CA PRO A 120 -7.38 14.69 13.57
C PRO A 120 -6.47 13.64 12.92
N VAL A 121 -6.54 13.56 11.60
CA VAL A 121 -5.65 12.71 10.80
C VAL A 121 -4.21 13.20 11.00
N PRO A 122 -3.25 12.34 11.39
CA PRO A 122 -1.86 12.73 11.47
C PRO A 122 -1.39 13.32 10.13
N GLN A 123 -0.60 14.38 10.17
CA GLN A 123 0.08 14.85 8.97
C GLN A 123 1.07 13.76 8.54
N ALA A 124 1.08 13.46 7.24
CA ALA A 124 2.07 12.53 6.68
C ALA A 124 3.47 12.96 7.10
N PRO A 125 4.34 12.06 7.56
CA PRO A 125 5.74 12.39 7.79
C PRO A 125 6.32 12.99 6.50
N ALA A 126 7.10 14.08 6.65
CA ALA A 126 7.78 14.66 5.50
C ALA A 126 8.67 13.58 4.86
N SER A 127 8.50 13.37 3.56
CA SER A 127 9.40 12.46 2.83
C SER A 127 10.84 12.94 3.04
N PRO A 128 11.79 12.05 3.35
CA PRO A 128 13.18 12.44 3.41
C PRO A 128 13.58 13.07 2.06
N PRO A 129 14.47 14.07 2.06
CA PRO A 129 14.95 14.66 0.81
C PRO A 129 15.52 13.56 -0.06
N LEU A 130 15.15 13.57 -1.34
CA LEU A 130 15.76 12.68 -2.33
C LEU A 130 17.28 12.88 -2.21
N HIS A 131 18.02 11.79 -2.00
CA HIS A 131 19.47 11.82 -2.11
C HIS A 131 19.80 12.33 -3.51
N GLU A 132 20.23 13.58 -3.59
CA GLU A 132 20.86 14.08 -4.81
C GLU A 132 22.05 13.16 -5.06
N GLY A 133 22.00 12.47 -6.20
CA GLY A 133 23.03 11.52 -6.57
C GLY A 133 24.40 12.21 -6.46
N ASN A 134 25.34 11.56 -5.78
CA ASN A 134 26.71 12.02 -5.66
C ASN A 134 27.28 12.25 -7.08
N PRO A 135 27.65 13.50 -7.46
CA PRO A 135 28.14 13.79 -8.82
C PRO A 135 29.56 13.26 -9.08
N GLU A 136 30.19 12.53 -8.13
CA GLU A 136 31.58 12.08 -8.22
C GLU A 136 31.76 10.61 -8.68
N ALA A 137 30.78 9.99 -9.33
CA ALA A 137 31.03 8.72 -10.02
C ALA A 137 31.39 8.97 -11.51
N LYS A 138 32.49 9.69 -11.74
CA LYS A 138 33.26 9.66 -12.98
C LYS A 138 34.66 9.14 -12.63
N ASP A 139 34.88 7.86 -12.95
CA ASP A 139 36.12 7.31 -13.57
C ASP A 139 35.87 5.84 -13.88
#